data_c850c562b217a4762d16791a97e76f2c
#
_entry.id   c850c562b217a4762d16791a97e76f2c
#
_cell.length_a   1.000
_cell.length_b   1.000
_cell.length_c   1.000
_cell.angle_alpha   90.00
_cell.angle_beta   90.00
_cell.angle_gamma   90.00
#
_symmetry.space_group_name_H-M   'P 1'
#
loop_
_entity.id
_entity.type
_entity.pdbx_description
1 polymer ?
#
loop_
_entity_poly.entity_id
_entity_poly.type
_entity_poly.pdbx_seq_one_letter_code
_entity_poly.pdbx_strand_id
1 'polypeptide(L)'
;MGKYRKMTYEVIILGHLHMPLYFIGTFTEYSYLYPLAYSFPPLAFSAFPLFFTFYLLPFTFLTLSLSVYLNQLIMAGIKSLAKDTAIYGMSSIIGKFLNWCLTPLYTYLLVPAEYGIVVYLYAWIGTMLVLLTYGLETGFFRYANDSSKGDPQTVYSTCMTSLGITTCLFLILVFSFLSPISGALQYGQHQDYIGMIAIIIALDVFSALPFAYLRYRLRPLRFAFLKLLNIALTIIFNLFFLVVCPVIYKNHPDLISWFYRPDYGAGYILVSNVIASFVLLLLLTPEIFRIRWHFDWRLLKEILHYSFPLLILGLAGIMNQNLDKILYPYLLSDPQVAADQLGIYGANVKIAVVMIMFTQAFRYAYEPFIFAKTKGEDKRTTYAMAMKYFVIVDLLIFLGVMFYLDIIRYFIDPRYFVGLRVVPIIMLAELFSGIFFNLSLWYKLTDRTQWGVYFSLIGLVIIVALNVLFVPKFGYITCAWAAFACYFVMMFLSWLVGQKYYPIHYDLKSIGKYLLLALVLYGIAVSVPIENMLLRLGFRTILLFIYLIYLIRHDLPLNQIPYLNKLISKKQK
;
A
#
# COMPACT_ATOMS: atom_id res chain seq x y z
N MET A 1 53.74 10.70 -1.03
CA MET A 1 53.92 10.18 0.34
C MET A 1 52.82 10.72 1.22
N GLY A 2 51.97 9.87 1.79
CA GLY A 2 50.88 10.27 2.64
C GLY A 2 49.83 9.16 2.76
N LYS A 3 50.00 8.28 3.76
CA LYS A 3 49.20 7.11 4.04
C LYS A 3 47.75 7.51 4.37
N TYR A 4 46.77 7.04 3.60
CA TYR A 4 45.38 6.98 4.04
C TYR A 4 45.13 5.69 4.83
N ARG A 5 44.90 5.85 6.13
CA ARG A 5 44.44 4.79 7.03
C ARG A 5 43.02 4.40 6.65
N LYS A 6 42.82 3.15 6.28
CA LYS A 6 41.48 2.50 6.24
C LYS A 6 40.96 2.40 7.67
N MET A 7 39.84 3.08 7.97
CA MET A 7 39.00 2.75 9.11
C MET A 7 37.94 1.74 8.63
N THR A 8 38.20 0.50 8.95
CA THR A 8 37.20 -0.58 8.85
C THR A 8 36.30 -0.50 10.09
N TYR A 9 35.06 -0.13 9.92
CA TYR A 9 34.03 -0.41 10.91
C TYR A 9 33.42 -1.78 10.60
N GLU A 10 33.85 -2.78 11.31
CA GLU A 10 33.15 -4.06 11.40
C GLU A 10 31.87 -3.85 12.24
N VAL A 11 30.74 -3.73 11.57
CA VAL A 11 29.46 -3.97 12.20
C VAL A 11 29.14 -5.45 12.07
N ILE A 12 29.46 -6.18 13.13
CA ILE A 12 29.05 -7.57 13.32
C ILE A 12 27.56 -7.55 13.63
N ILE A 13 26.72 -7.71 12.64
CA ILE A 13 25.35 -8.28 12.60
C ILE A 13 24.90 -8.18 11.14
N LEU A 14 25.13 -9.20 10.36
CA LEU A 14 24.41 -9.63 9.18
C LEU A 14 25.29 -10.56 8.33
N GLY A 15 25.57 -11.72 8.84
CA GLY A 15 26.02 -12.83 7.99
C GLY A 15 24.88 -13.21 7.06
N HIS A 16 25.09 -13.06 5.76
CA HIS A 16 24.32 -13.50 4.59
C HIS A 16 23.42 -12.49 3.85
N LEU A 17 23.87 -11.25 3.71
CA LEU A 17 23.40 -10.41 2.59
C LEU A 17 24.52 -9.45 2.20
N HIS A 18 25.49 -9.95 1.40
CA HIS A 18 26.40 -9.10 0.65
C HIS A 18 25.62 -8.39 -0.46
N MET A 19 25.15 -7.20 -0.20
CA MET A 19 24.93 -6.19 -1.22
C MET A 19 25.99 -5.10 -1.05
N PRO A 20 26.75 -4.76 -2.10
CA PRO A 20 27.81 -3.77 -1.98
C PRO A 20 27.23 -2.37 -1.83
N LEU A 21 27.59 -1.70 -0.75
CA LEU A 21 27.37 -0.26 -0.47
C LEU A 21 28.12 0.68 -1.45
N TYR A 22 28.36 0.25 -2.68
CA TYR A 22 29.09 1.03 -3.70
C TYR A 22 28.27 2.12 -4.38
N PHE A 23 26.97 2.24 -4.09
CA PHE A 23 26.12 3.22 -4.78
C PHE A 23 26.02 4.59 -4.10
N ILE A 24 26.62 4.79 -2.92
CA ILE A 24 26.54 6.08 -2.18
C ILE A 24 27.79 6.95 -2.38
N GLY A 25 28.89 6.39 -2.86
CA GLY A 25 30.19 7.07 -2.95
C GLY A 25 30.46 7.86 -4.23
N THR A 26 29.67 7.71 -5.28
CA THR A 26 29.97 8.29 -6.61
C THR A 26 29.13 9.51 -6.99
N PHE A 27 28.27 10.00 -6.10
CA PHE A 27 27.43 11.19 -6.38
C PHE A 27 28.10 12.54 -6.06
N THR A 28 29.35 12.56 -5.56
CA THR A 28 30.05 13.79 -5.17
C THR A 28 30.89 14.43 -6.27
N GLU A 29 31.00 13.86 -7.46
CA GLU A 29 31.85 14.40 -8.52
C GLU A 29 31.12 15.06 -9.71
N TYR A 30 29.76 15.12 -9.70
CA TYR A 30 29.02 15.80 -10.77
C TYR A 30 28.54 17.18 -10.33
N SER A 31 29.38 18.19 -10.51
CA SER A 31 29.07 19.63 -10.29
C SER A 31 27.87 20.17 -11.10
N TYR A 32 27.33 19.40 -12.01
CA TYR A 32 26.14 19.76 -12.82
C TYR A 32 24.80 19.44 -12.16
N LEU A 33 24.76 18.74 -11.01
CA LEU A 33 23.55 18.46 -10.22
C LEU A 33 23.35 19.44 -9.05
N TYR A 34 24.20 20.44 -8.94
CA TYR A 34 24.13 21.47 -7.89
C TYR A 34 22.80 22.23 -7.80
N PRO A 35 22.06 22.51 -8.88
CA PRO A 35 20.76 23.17 -8.76
C PRO A 35 19.67 22.31 -8.11
N LEU A 36 19.79 20.97 -8.19
CA LEU A 36 18.85 20.02 -7.58
C LEU A 36 19.08 19.82 -6.08
N ALA A 37 20.34 19.95 -5.63
CA ALA A 37 20.67 19.85 -4.21
C ALA A 37 20.08 21.01 -3.37
N TYR A 38 19.80 22.16 -4.01
CA TYR A 38 19.15 23.29 -3.34
C TYR A 38 17.61 23.19 -3.28
N SER A 39 16.99 22.35 -4.09
CA SER A 39 15.54 22.13 -4.07
C SER A 39 15.12 21.13 -2.99
N PHE A 40 16.05 20.28 -2.51
CA PHE A 40 15.80 19.37 -1.40
C PHE A 40 16.56 19.87 -0.16
N PRO A 41 15.89 20.12 0.97
CA PRO A 41 16.62 20.51 2.17
C PRO A 41 17.62 19.38 2.54
N PRO A 42 18.85 19.73 2.96
CA PRO A 42 19.89 18.74 3.32
C PRO A 42 19.42 17.72 4.37
N LEU A 43 18.46 18.12 5.20
CA LEU A 43 17.78 17.27 6.19
C LEU A 43 16.93 16.16 5.56
N ALA A 44 16.36 16.34 4.38
CA ALA A 44 15.58 15.29 3.71
C ALA A 44 16.50 14.14 3.25
N PHE A 45 17.70 14.44 2.76
CA PHE A 45 18.69 13.45 2.35
C PHE A 45 19.37 12.76 3.55
N SER A 46 19.65 13.48 4.64
CA SER A 46 20.25 12.90 5.86
C SER A 46 19.22 12.11 6.69
N ALA A 47 17.94 12.42 6.56
CA ALA A 47 16.86 11.66 7.20
C ALA A 47 16.51 10.35 6.46
N PHE A 48 16.85 10.22 5.17
CA PHE A 48 16.52 9.05 4.34
C PHE A 48 17.07 7.72 4.91
N PRO A 49 18.33 7.61 5.39
CA PRO A 49 18.83 6.40 6.04
C PRO A 49 18.13 6.09 7.36
N LEU A 50 17.81 7.11 8.17
CA LEU A 50 17.03 6.96 9.41
C LEU A 50 15.60 6.52 9.11
N PHE A 51 14.99 7.09 8.07
CA PHE A 51 13.71 6.66 7.53
C PHE A 51 13.73 5.20 7.12
N PHE A 52 14.71 4.81 6.32
CA PHE A 52 14.88 3.45 5.85
C PHE A 52 15.04 2.46 7.02
N THR A 53 15.83 2.82 8.02
CA THR A 53 16.04 1.99 9.22
C THR A 53 14.77 1.90 10.06
N PHE A 54 14.03 3.00 10.25
CA PHE A 54 12.80 3.03 11.04
C PHE A 54 11.65 2.25 10.38
N TYR A 55 11.56 2.30 9.06
CA TYR A 55 10.55 1.55 8.30
C TYR A 55 10.91 0.08 8.12
N LEU A 56 12.21 -0.27 8.12
CA LEU A 56 12.66 -1.66 8.10
C LEU A 56 12.64 -2.34 9.48
N LEU A 57 12.70 -1.59 10.57
CA LEU A 57 12.73 -2.16 11.92
C LEU A 57 11.48 -2.99 12.26
N PRO A 58 10.24 -2.53 12.00
CA PRO A 58 9.05 -3.38 12.15
C PRO A 58 9.06 -4.56 11.19
N PHE A 59 9.64 -4.39 10.00
CA PHE A 59 9.76 -5.44 9.00
C PHE A 59 10.78 -6.52 9.42
N THR A 60 11.89 -6.14 10.00
CA THR A 60 12.88 -7.08 10.57
C THR A 60 12.34 -7.77 11.82
N PHE A 61 11.59 -7.07 12.67
CA PHE A 61 10.91 -7.69 13.82
C PHE A 61 9.84 -8.71 13.38
N LEU A 62 9.07 -8.38 12.35
CA LEU A 62 8.08 -9.29 11.77
C LEU A 62 8.75 -10.49 11.13
N THR A 63 9.83 -10.28 10.37
CA THR A 63 10.60 -11.37 9.74
C THR A 63 11.31 -12.24 10.79
N LEU A 64 11.79 -11.68 11.90
CA LEU A 64 12.38 -12.46 12.99
C LEU A 64 11.32 -13.27 13.75
N SER A 65 10.20 -12.67 14.14
CA SER A 65 9.12 -13.40 14.81
C SER A 65 8.47 -14.43 13.89
N LEU A 66 8.31 -14.10 12.60
CA LEU A 66 7.81 -15.04 11.59
C LEU A 66 8.82 -16.15 11.27
N SER A 67 10.13 -15.86 11.25
CA SER A 67 11.16 -16.89 10.97
C SER A 67 11.23 -17.94 12.09
N VAL A 68 10.97 -17.56 13.34
CA VAL A 68 10.88 -18.51 14.45
C VAL A 68 9.64 -19.41 14.30
N TYR A 69 8.50 -18.85 13.87
CA TYR A 69 7.28 -19.62 13.60
C TYR A 69 7.35 -20.43 12.29
N LEU A 70 7.93 -19.87 11.24
CA LEU A 70 8.15 -20.56 9.95
C LEU A 70 9.10 -21.75 10.09
N ASN A 71 10.11 -21.69 10.95
CA ASN A 71 11.00 -22.83 11.20
C ASN A 71 10.26 -24.01 11.85
N GLN A 72 9.21 -23.80 12.62
CA GLN A 72 8.35 -24.88 13.13
C GLN A 72 7.40 -25.43 12.05
N LEU A 73 6.97 -24.62 11.07
CA LEU A 73 6.08 -25.02 9.95
C LEU A 73 6.83 -25.65 8.76
N ILE A 74 8.13 -25.44 8.66
CA ILE A 74 8.98 -25.87 7.51
C ILE A 74 9.23 -27.40 7.49
N MET A 75 8.88 -28.14 8.53
CA MET A 75 9.14 -29.58 8.63
C MET A 75 8.21 -30.47 7.78
N ALA A 76 7.22 -29.94 7.07
CA ALA A 76 6.29 -30.76 6.28
C ALA A 76 6.02 -30.20 4.88
N GLY A 77 6.86 -30.51 3.90
CA GLY A 77 6.47 -30.43 2.47
C GLY A 77 6.03 -29.08 1.86
N ILE A 78 5.84 -28.03 2.67
CA ILE A 78 5.27 -26.73 2.33
C ILE A 78 6.37 -25.73 1.87
N LYS A 79 7.62 -26.14 1.86
CA LYS A 79 8.78 -25.24 1.65
C LYS A 79 8.78 -24.53 0.29
N SER A 80 8.36 -25.20 -0.78
CA SER A 80 8.31 -24.59 -2.12
C SER A 80 7.15 -23.60 -2.24
N LEU A 81 5.97 -23.97 -1.74
CA LEU A 81 4.79 -23.09 -1.77
C LEU A 81 4.98 -21.83 -0.92
N ALA A 82 5.61 -21.96 0.26
CA ALA A 82 5.95 -20.83 1.10
C ALA A 82 6.97 -19.90 0.44
N LYS A 83 7.96 -20.45 -0.28
CA LYS A 83 8.97 -19.68 -1.03
C LYS A 83 8.29 -18.88 -2.16
N ASP A 84 7.44 -19.51 -2.94
CA ASP A 84 6.77 -18.86 -4.07
C ASP A 84 5.80 -17.77 -3.57
N THR A 85 5.02 -18.04 -2.53
CA THR A 85 4.15 -17.05 -1.89
C THR A 85 4.95 -15.88 -1.33
N ALA A 86 6.12 -16.13 -0.74
CA ALA A 86 7.01 -15.07 -0.27
C ALA A 86 7.52 -14.19 -1.43
N ILE A 87 7.89 -14.76 -2.56
CA ILE A 87 8.34 -13.98 -3.73
C ILE A 87 7.20 -13.09 -4.27
N TYR A 88 5.97 -13.61 -4.40
CA TYR A 88 4.80 -12.84 -4.82
C TYR A 88 4.47 -11.72 -3.82
N GLY A 89 4.47 -12.02 -2.53
CA GLY A 89 4.20 -11.06 -1.46
C GLY A 89 5.26 -9.96 -1.39
N MET A 90 6.53 -10.36 -1.35
CA MET A 90 7.67 -9.43 -1.28
C MET A 90 7.74 -8.50 -2.49
N SER A 91 7.55 -9.01 -3.71
CA SER A 91 7.54 -8.16 -4.91
C SER A 91 6.42 -7.12 -4.87
N SER A 92 5.25 -7.48 -4.34
CA SER A 92 4.12 -6.57 -4.19
C SER A 92 4.37 -5.50 -3.12
N ILE A 93 4.99 -5.87 -1.99
CA ILE A 93 5.32 -4.93 -0.90
C ILE A 93 6.44 -3.98 -1.33
N ILE A 94 7.53 -4.51 -1.91
CA ILE A 94 8.63 -3.70 -2.46
C ILE A 94 8.09 -2.74 -3.52
N GLY A 95 7.18 -3.21 -4.38
CA GLY A 95 6.54 -2.38 -5.37
C GLY A 95 5.78 -1.19 -4.77
N LYS A 96 5.00 -1.42 -3.73
CA LYS A 96 4.28 -0.34 -3.02
C LYS A 96 5.22 0.61 -2.31
N PHE A 97 6.28 0.09 -1.70
CA PHE A 97 7.31 0.90 -1.06
C PHE A 97 8.03 1.83 -2.07
N LEU A 98 8.43 1.28 -3.22
CA LEU A 98 9.08 2.08 -4.28
C LEU A 98 8.14 3.16 -4.83
N ASN A 99 6.87 2.83 -5.05
CA ASN A 99 5.86 3.80 -5.47
C ASN A 99 5.60 4.88 -4.39
N TRP A 100 5.64 4.50 -3.11
CA TRP A 100 5.54 5.43 -2.00
C TRP A 100 6.74 6.40 -1.96
N CYS A 101 7.94 5.93 -2.32
CA CYS A 101 9.13 6.78 -2.44
C CYS A 101 9.02 7.88 -3.51
N LEU A 102 8.05 7.82 -4.43
CA LEU A 102 7.76 8.93 -5.35
C LEU A 102 7.01 10.10 -4.67
N THR A 103 6.44 9.90 -3.49
CA THR A 103 5.69 10.96 -2.80
C THR A 103 6.53 12.21 -2.51
N PRO A 104 7.77 12.12 -1.99
CA PRO A 104 8.64 13.30 -1.86
C PRO A 104 8.83 14.01 -3.20
N LEU A 105 9.14 13.28 -4.26
CA LEU A 105 9.32 13.87 -5.59
C LEU A 105 8.11 14.71 -6.01
N TYR A 106 6.91 14.15 -5.87
CA TYR A 106 5.68 14.85 -6.27
C TYR A 106 5.38 16.05 -5.37
N THR A 107 5.51 15.90 -4.05
CA THR A 107 5.17 16.99 -3.12
C THR A 107 6.16 18.16 -3.18
N TYR A 108 7.44 17.93 -3.44
CA TYR A 108 8.43 18.99 -3.60
C TYR A 108 8.36 19.70 -4.94
N LEU A 109 7.91 19.02 -6.01
CA LEU A 109 7.85 19.60 -7.36
C LEU A 109 6.48 20.19 -7.70
N LEU A 110 5.40 19.61 -7.20
CA LEU A 110 4.03 20.05 -7.49
C LEU A 110 3.49 20.93 -6.37
N VAL A 111 2.66 21.90 -6.72
CA VAL A 111 1.85 22.63 -5.75
C VAL A 111 0.71 21.75 -5.22
N PRO A 112 0.16 22.02 -4.01
CA PRO A 112 -0.88 21.18 -3.42
C PRO A 112 -2.07 20.90 -4.35
N ALA A 113 -2.55 21.90 -5.11
CA ALA A 113 -3.65 21.72 -6.05
C ALA A 113 -3.32 20.72 -7.17
N GLU A 114 -2.13 20.79 -7.77
CA GLU A 114 -1.69 19.82 -8.80
C GLU A 114 -1.54 18.41 -8.24
N TYR A 115 -1.00 18.29 -7.01
CA TYR A 115 -0.93 17.00 -6.36
C TYR A 115 -2.32 16.46 -6.00
N GLY A 116 -3.28 17.34 -5.68
CA GLY A 116 -4.68 16.99 -5.48
C GLY A 116 -5.32 16.36 -6.71
N ILE A 117 -5.00 16.90 -7.91
CA ILE A 117 -5.40 16.31 -9.19
C ILE A 117 -4.88 14.85 -9.27
N VAL A 118 -3.61 14.64 -8.99
CA VAL A 118 -3.01 13.30 -9.01
C VAL A 118 -3.74 12.36 -8.03
N VAL A 119 -3.99 12.79 -6.79
CA VAL A 119 -4.69 12.01 -5.77
C VAL A 119 -6.09 11.61 -6.23
N TYR A 120 -6.84 12.55 -6.80
CA TYR A 120 -8.18 12.31 -7.35
C TYR A 120 -8.18 11.29 -8.49
N LEU A 121 -7.31 11.49 -9.45
CA LEU A 121 -7.22 10.66 -10.64
C LEU A 121 -6.79 9.21 -10.30
N TYR A 122 -5.85 9.04 -9.37
CA TYR A 122 -5.45 7.72 -8.89
C TYR A 122 -6.56 7.00 -8.09
N ALA A 123 -7.40 7.76 -7.38
CA ALA A 123 -8.57 7.18 -6.72
C ALA A 123 -9.56 6.58 -7.76
N TRP A 124 -9.76 7.25 -8.89
CA TRP A 124 -10.52 6.72 -10.02
C TRP A 124 -9.87 5.51 -10.67
N ILE A 125 -8.55 5.54 -10.94
CA ILE A 125 -7.81 4.40 -11.49
C ILE A 125 -8.02 3.16 -10.61
N GLY A 126 -7.82 3.28 -9.30
CA GLY A 126 -7.99 2.15 -8.36
C GLY A 126 -9.41 1.60 -8.35
N THR A 127 -10.41 2.47 -8.39
CA THR A 127 -11.82 2.07 -8.37
C THR A 127 -12.25 1.41 -9.69
N MET A 128 -11.88 2.00 -10.82
CA MET A 128 -12.19 1.47 -12.15
C MET A 128 -11.46 0.15 -12.43
N LEU A 129 -10.25 -0.03 -11.92
CA LEU A 129 -9.51 -1.30 -12.02
C LEU A 129 -10.31 -2.46 -11.41
N VAL A 130 -10.88 -2.27 -10.22
CA VAL A 130 -11.72 -3.29 -9.57
C VAL A 130 -13.02 -3.52 -10.34
N LEU A 131 -13.66 -2.44 -10.79
CA LEU A 131 -14.90 -2.51 -11.56
C LEU A 131 -14.71 -3.29 -12.87
N LEU A 132 -13.66 -2.96 -13.64
CA LEU A 132 -13.43 -3.52 -14.97
C LEU A 132 -12.74 -4.89 -14.98
N THR A 133 -12.11 -5.31 -13.89
CA THR A 133 -11.63 -6.69 -13.72
C THR A 133 -12.74 -7.62 -13.22
N TYR A 134 -13.82 -7.08 -12.68
CA TYR A 134 -15.05 -7.73 -12.20
C TYR A 134 -14.86 -9.13 -11.58
N GLY A 135 -13.76 -9.30 -10.82
CA GLY A 135 -13.47 -10.53 -10.10
C GLY A 135 -12.97 -11.69 -10.96
N LEU A 136 -12.69 -11.48 -12.26
CA LEU A 136 -12.24 -12.52 -13.18
C LEU A 136 -10.92 -13.19 -12.78
N GLU A 137 -10.01 -12.48 -12.07
CA GLU A 137 -8.80 -13.11 -11.56
C GLU A 137 -9.12 -14.29 -10.63
N THR A 138 -10.03 -14.09 -9.70
CA THR A 138 -10.44 -15.13 -8.74
C THR A 138 -11.27 -16.21 -9.44
N GLY A 139 -12.16 -15.81 -10.36
CA GLY A 139 -12.90 -16.72 -11.21
C GLY A 139 -11.96 -17.62 -12.02
N PHE A 140 -10.96 -17.04 -12.69
CA PHE A 140 -9.94 -17.78 -13.42
C PHE A 140 -9.24 -18.81 -12.53
N PHE A 141 -8.74 -18.43 -11.35
CA PHE A 141 -8.07 -19.38 -10.45
C PHE A 141 -8.97 -20.54 -10.02
N ARG A 142 -10.23 -20.27 -9.72
CA ARG A 142 -11.17 -21.31 -9.30
C ARG A 142 -11.41 -22.31 -10.41
N TYR A 143 -11.76 -21.83 -11.60
CA TYR A 143 -12.14 -22.69 -12.72
C TYR A 143 -10.94 -23.34 -13.42
N ALA A 144 -9.78 -22.70 -13.47
CA ALA A 144 -8.57 -23.29 -14.02
C ALA A 144 -7.98 -24.42 -13.16
N ASN A 145 -8.27 -24.44 -11.84
CA ASN A 145 -7.86 -25.52 -10.94
C ASN A 145 -8.90 -26.65 -10.82
N ASP A 146 -10.07 -26.48 -11.41
CA ASP A 146 -11.13 -27.51 -11.41
C ASP A 146 -11.07 -28.33 -12.71
N SER A 147 -10.50 -29.51 -12.63
CA SER A 147 -10.36 -30.43 -13.79
C SER A 147 -11.69 -30.84 -14.41
N SER A 148 -12.82 -30.71 -13.69
CA SER A 148 -14.16 -30.98 -14.20
C SER A 148 -14.70 -29.89 -15.13
N LYS A 149 -14.11 -28.72 -15.15
CA LYS A 149 -14.56 -27.53 -15.88
C LYS A 149 -13.84 -27.29 -17.22
N GLY A 150 -12.97 -28.20 -17.62
CA GLY A 150 -12.30 -28.17 -18.92
C GLY A 150 -10.81 -27.79 -18.88
N ASP A 151 -10.25 -27.51 -20.07
CA ASP A 151 -8.85 -27.13 -20.19
C ASP A 151 -8.59 -25.73 -19.60
N PRO A 152 -7.59 -25.57 -18.70
CA PRO A 152 -7.21 -24.29 -18.14
C PRO A 152 -6.87 -23.20 -19.17
N GLN A 153 -6.41 -23.57 -20.37
CA GLN A 153 -6.19 -22.62 -21.46
C GLN A 153 -7.50 -22.05 -22.01
N THR A 154 -8.55 -22.87 -22.10
CA THR A 154 -9.91 -22.43 -22.47
C THR A 154 -10.48 -21.46 -21.42
N VAL A 155 -10.30 -21.77 -20.14
CA VAL A 155 -10.71 -20.85 -19.05
C VAL A 155 -10.01 -19.51 -19.19
N TYR A 156 -8.68 -19.53 -19.39
CA TYR A 156 -7.88 -18.33 -19.54
C TYR A 156 -8.27 -17.51 -20.77
N SER A 157 -8.37 -18.16 -21.95
CA SER A 157 -8.72 -17.46 -23.20
C SER A 157 -10.15 -16.88 -23.16
N THR A 158 -11.10 -17.59 -22.55
CA THR A 158 -12.48 -17.10 -22.36
C THR A 158 -12.49 -15.85 -21.47
N CYS A 159 -11.77 -15.87 -20.34
CA CYS A 159 -11.64 -14.69 -19.46
C CYS A 159 -10.93 -13.54 -20.16
N MET A 160 -9.83 -13.78 -20.89
CA MET A 160 -9.10 -12.75 -21.63
C MET A 160 -9.94 -12.10 -22.72
N THR A 161 -10.70 -12.91 -23.48
CA THR A 161 -11.62 -12.38 -24.51
C THR A 161 -12.69 -11.49 -23.89
N SER A 162 -13.31 -11.92 -22.79
CA SER A 162 -14.31 -11.13 -22.08
C SER A 162 -13.71 -9.81 -21.59
N LEU A 163 -12.53 -9.86 -20.96
CA LEU A 163 -11.83 -8.69 -20.45
C LEU A 163 -11.42 -7.73 -21.58
N GLY A 164 -10.94 -8.28 -22.71
CA GLY A 164 -10.58 -7.50 -23.90
C GLY A 164 -11.79 -6.76 -24.49
N ILE A 165 -12.93 -7.44 -24.63
CA ILE A 165 -14.17 -6.81 -25.13
C ILE A 165 -14.62 -5.70 -24.21
N THR A 166 -14.70 -5.93 -22.89
CA THR A 166 -15.14 -4.93 -21.92
C THR A 166 -14.18 -3.74 -21.83
N THR A 167 -12.87 -3.99 -21.94
CA THR A 167 -11.84 -2.93 -21.95
C THR A 167 -11.93 -2.09 -23.22
N CYS A 168 -12.10 -2.70 -24.39
CA CYS A 168 -12.31 -1.99 -25.66
C CYS A 168 -13.60 -1.15 -25.62
N LEU A 169 -14.70 -1.73 -25.11
CA LEU A 169 -15.96 -1.01 -24.96
C LEU A 169 -15.80 0.19 -24.01
N PHE A 170 -15.11 0.01 -22.89
CA PHE A 170 -14.78 1.11 -21.98
C PHE A 170 -14.02 2.24 -22.68
N LEU A 171 -12.97 1.92 -23.45
CA LEU A 171 -12.22 2.94 -24.20
C LEU A 171 -13.11 3.64 -25.24
N ILE A 172 -13.90 2.90 -26.00
CA ILE A 172 -14.83 3.47 -26.98
C ILE A 172 -15.80 4.44 -26.28
N LEU A 173 -16.39 4.04 -25.15
CA LEU A 173 -17.30 4.89 -24.40
C LEU A 173 -16.62 6.15 -23.87
N VAL A 174 -15.44 6.01 -23.24
CA VAL A 174 -14.73 7.17 -22.68
C VAL A 174 -14.30 8.13 -23.77
N PHE A 175 -13.73 7.65 -24.90
CA PHE A 175 -13.29 8.53 -25.98
C PHE A 175 -14.45 9.15 -26.78
N SER A 176 -15.57 8.42 -26.94
CA SER A 176 -16.78 8.97 -27.58
C SER A 176 -17.45 10.06 -26.73
N PHE A 177 -17.35 9.97 -25.41
CA PHE A 177 -17.95 10.92 -24.48
C PHE A 177 -16.88 11.68 -23.65
N LEU A 178 -15.70 11.91 -24.24
CA LEU A 178 -14.56 12.47 -23.51
C LEU A 178 -14.88 13.87 -22.94
N SER A 179 -15.48 14.74 -23.74
CA SER A 179 -15.82 16.11 -23.32
C SER A 179 -16.89 16.13 -22.19
N PRO A 180 -18.05 15.47 -22.30
CA PRO A 180 -19.01 15.43 -21.19
C PRO A 180 -18.48 14.74 -19.94
N ILE A 181 -17.66 13.67 -20.06
CA ILE A 181 -17.04 13.01 -18.92
C ILE A 181 -16.04 13.95 -18.23
N SER A 182 -15.16 14.61 -19.01
CA SER A 182 -14.20 15.57 -18.46
C SER A 182 -14.88 16.74 -17.77
N GLY A 183 -16.01 17.24 -18.34
CA GLY A 183 -16.83 18.27 -17.71
C GLY A 183 -17.47 17.80 -16.39
N ALA A 184 -18.03 16.59 -16.38
CA ALA A 184 -18.62 16.00 -15.18
C ALA A 184 -17.59 15.75 -14.07
N LEU A 185 -16.36 15.42 -14.43
CA LEU A 185 -15.24 15.24 -13.50
C LEU A 185 -14.56 16.55 -13.09
N GLN A 186 -15.05 17.72 -13.58
CA GLN A 186 -14.48 19.06 -13.36
C GLN A 186 -13.11 19.29 -14.01
N TYR A 187 -12.76 18.50 -15.04
CA TYR A 187 -11.52 18.59 -15.82
C TYR A 187 -11.76 18.92 -17.29
N GLY A 188 -12.76 19.75 -17.58
CA GLY A 188 -13.11 20.12 -18.96
C GLY A 188 -11.98 20.78 -19.77
N GLN A 189 -11.06 21.47 -19.10
CA GLN A 189 -9.86 22.07 -19.74
C GLN A 189 -8.70 21.07 -19.91
N HIS A 190 -8.73 19.92 -19.21
CA HIS A 190 -7.70 18.88 -19.23
C HIS A 190 -8.29 17.54 -19.66
N GLN A 191 -8.93 17.51 -20.83
CA GLN A 191 -9.51 16.30 -21.41
C GLN A 191 -8.45 15.22 -21.66
N ASP A 192 -7.22 15.62 -21.94
CA ASP A 192 -6.05 14.77 -22.12
C ASP A 192 -5.74 13.94 -20.85
N TYR A 193 -5.92 14.49 -19.65
CA TYR A 193 -5.77 13.72 -18.39
C TYR A 193 -6.78 12.58 -18.32
N ILE A 194 -8.03 12.84 -18.67
CA ILE A 194 -9.08 11.81 -18.66
C ILE A 194 -8.81 10.75 -19.73
N GLY A 195 -8.34 11.15 -20.91
CA GLY A 195 -7.91 10.21 -21.96
C GLY A 195 -6.74 9.31 -21.50
N MET A 196 -5.71 9.91 -20.90
CA MET A 196 -4.56 9.14 -20.36
C MET A 196 -4.97 8.17 -19.26
N ILE A 197 -5.86 8.58 -18.34
CA ILE A 197 -6.37 7.69 -17.30
C ILE A 197 -7.13 6.52 -17.89
N ALA A 198 -7.97 6.77 -18.89
CA ALA A 198 -8.70 5.69 -19.56
C ALA A 198 -7.72 4.68 -20.19
N ILE A 199 -6.65 5.16 -20.81
CA ILE A 199 -5.59 4.30 -21.36
C ILE A 199 -4.87 3.53 -20.25
N ILE A 200 -4.46 4.17 -19.16
CA ILE A 200 -3.81 3.52 -18.01
C ILE A 200 -4.70 2.40 -17.45
N ILE A 201 -5.98 2.72 -17.19
CA ILE A 201 -6.95 1.75 -16.69
C ILE A 201 -7.06 0.56 -17.65
N ALA A 202 -7.20 0.81 -18.94
CA ALA A 202 -7.32 -0.22 -19.95
C ALA A 202 -6.09 -1.15 -19.99
N LEU A 203 -4.88 -0.56 -19.97
CA LEU A 203 -3.62 -1.31 -19.97
C LEU A 203 -3.47 -2.16 -18.70
N ASP A 204 -3.80 -1.59 -17.54
CA ASP A 204 -3.67 -2.26 -16.25
C ASP A 204 -4.72 -3.38 -16.08
N VAL A 205 -5.97 -3.12 -16.48
CA VAL A 205 -7.05 -4.12 -16.51
C VAL A 205 -6.68 -5.30 -17.40
N PHE A 206 -6.23 -5.01 -18.63
CA PHE A 206 -5.86 -6.06 -19.58
C PHE A 206 -4.63 -6.87 -19.12
N SER A 207 -3.72 -6.25 -18.36
CA SER A 207 -2.55 -6.91 -17.76
C SER A 207 -2.89 -7.79 -16.55
N ALA A 208 -4.06 -7.64 -15.93
CA ALA A 208 -4.42 -8.33 -14.69
C ALA A 208 -4.47 -9.87 -14.87
N LEU A 209 -5.12 -10.35 -15.94
CA LEU A 209 -5.21 -11.79 -16.24
C LEU A 209 -3.87 -12.44 -16.63
N PRO A 210 -3.00 -11.85 -17.46
CA PRO A 210 -1.64 -12.35 -17.67
C PRO A 210 -0.84 -12.51 -16.38
N PHE A 211 -0.95 -11.58 -15.43
CA PHE A 211 -0.35 -11.74 -14.10
C PHE A 211 -0.98 -12.87 -13.30
N ALA A 212 -2.31 -13.05 -13.36
CA ALA A 212 -2.98 -14.19 -12.76
C ALA A 212 -2.50 -15.51 -13.37
N TYR A 213 -2.34 -15.56 -14.70
CA TYR A 213 -1.82 -16.73 -15.41
C TYR A 213 -0.38 -17.07 -15.02
N LEU A 214 0.51 -16.08 -14.87
CA LEU A 214 1.87 -16.29 -14.35
C LEU A 214 1.87 -16.93 -12.96
N ARG A 215 0.94 -16.51 -12.07
CA ARG A 215 0.77 -17.12 -10.73
C ARG A 215 0.24 -18.55 -10.84
N TYR A 216 -0.74 -18.78 -11.71
CA TYR A 216 -1.27 -20.12 -11.95
C TYR A 216 -0.19 -21.08 -12.47
N ARG A 217 0.67 -20.61 -13.38
CA ARG A 217 1.80 -21.36 -13.94
C ARG A 217 3.00 -21.49 -12.99
N LEU A 218 2.89 -21.02 -11.75
CA LEU A 218 3.95 -21.03 -10.74
C LEU A 218 5.27 -20.41 -11.25
N ARG A 219 5.18 -19.23 -11.91
CA ARG A 219 6.35 -18.47 -12.40
C ARG A 219 6.63 -17.21 -11.55
N PRO A 220 7.00 -17.35 -10.27
CA PRO A 220 7.12 -16.23 -9.34
C PRO A 220 8.18 -15.22 -9.74
N LEU A 221 9.33 -15.67 -10.26
CA LEU A 221 10.43 -14.78 -10.64
C LEU A 221 10.04 -13.86 -11.81
N ARG A 222 9.35 -14.40 -12.84
CA ARG A 222 8.88 -13.60 -13.97
C ARG A 222 7.81 -12.61 -13.54
N PHE A 223 6.89 -13.02 -12.68
CA PHE A 223 5.89 -12.14 -12.07
C PHE A 223 6.57 -10.99 -11.32
N ALA A 224 7.51 -11.31 -10.40
CA ALA A 224 8.22 -10.32 -9.61
C ALA A 224 9.03 -9.36 -10.48
N PHE A 225 9.77 -9.89 -11.47
CA PHE A 225 10.55 -9.08 -12.41
C PHE A 225 9.67 -8.08 -13.16
N LEU A 226 8.57 -8.51 -13.76
CA LEU A 226 7.67 -7.64 -14.52
C LEU A 226 7.00 -6.58 -13.64
N LYS A 227 6.59 -6.95 -12.41
CA LYS A 227 6.02 -5.99 -11.45
C LYS A 227 7.03 -4.93 -11.03
N LEU A 228 8.25 -5.34 -10.70
CA LEU A 228 9.31 -4.40 -10.27
C LEU A 228 9.81 -3.56 -11.46
N LEU A 229 9.89 -4.14 -12.66
CA LEU A 229 10.26 -3.40 -13.87
C LEU A 229 9.24 -2.31 -14.19
N ASN A 230 7.93 -2.59 -14.10
CA ASN A 230 6.89 -1.58 -14.29
C ASN A 230 7.09 -0.37 -13.37
N ILE A 231 7.36 -0.63 -12.10
CA ILE A 231 7.58 0.42 -11.12
C ILE A 231 8.88 1.17 -11.38
N ALA A 232 9.95 0.45 -11.73
CA ALA A 232 11.23 1.07 -12.11
C ALA A 232 11.05 1.99 -13.33
N LEU A 233 10.32 1.55 -14.35
CA LEU A 233 9.99 2.38 -15.52
C LEU A 233 9.17 3.61 -15.10
N THR A 234 8.16 3.44 -14.26
CA THR A 234 7.39 4.57 -13.72
C THR A 234 8.30 5.58 -13.03
N ILE A 235 9.22 5.12 -12.17
CA ILE A 235 10.17 6.00 -11.47
C ILE A 235 11.11 6.69 -12.47
N ILE A 236 11.69 5.95 -13.42
CA ILE A 236 12.62 6.50 -14.42
C ILE A 236 11.94 7.57 -15.25
N PHE A 237 10.73 7.32 -15.76
CA PHE A 237 10.00 8.30 -16.57
C PHE A 237 9.53 9.50 -15.75
N ASN A 238 9.12 9.31 -14.48
CA ASN A 238 8.82 10.43 -13.60
C ASN A 238 10.06 11.31 -13.36
N LEU A 239 11.21 10.72 -13.07
CA LEU A 239 12.46 11.46 -12.91
C LEU A 239 12.85 12.16 -14.22
N PHE A 240 12.68 11.49 -15.35
CA PHE A 240 12.97 12.08 -16.66
C PHE A 240 12.12 13.32 -16.91
N PHE A 241 10.79 13.21 -16.83
CA PHE A 241 9.90 14.32 -17.16
C PHE A 241 9.88 15.42 -16.10
N LEU A 242 9.95 15.07 -14.81
CA LEU A 242 9.80 16.05 -13.73
C LEU A 242 11.13 16.66 -13.26
N VAL A 243 12.27 16.02 -13.57
CA VAL A 243 13.58 16.48 -13.09
C VAL A 243 14.51 16.79 -14.25
N VAL A 244 14.71 15.83 -15.17
CA VAL A 244 15.69 15.98 -16.26
C VAL A 244 15.19 16.97 -17.31
N CYS A 245 13.96 16.83 -17.79
CA CYS A 245 13.39 17.73 -18.81
C CYS A 245 13.38 19.21 -18.40
N PRO A 246 12.99 19.62 -17.17
CA PRO A 246 13.07 21.03 -16.76
C PRO A 246 14.49 21.59 -16.82
N VAL A 247 15.50 20.79 -16.44
CA VAL A 247 16.91 21.22 -16.51
C VAL A 247 17.37 21.41 -17.95
N ILE A 248 17.02 20.47 -18.84
CA ILE A 248 17.35 20.59 -20.28
C ILE A 248 16.62 21.79 -20.90
N TYR A 249 15.33 21.96 -20.59
CA TYR A 249 14.52 23.06 -21.13
C TYR A 249 15.06 24.41 -20.73
N LYS A 250 15.55 24.57 -19.51
CA LYS A 250 16.16 25.82 -19.03
C LYS A 250 17.44 26.18 -19.79
N ASN A 251 18.25 25.18 -20.18
CA ASN A 251 19.55 25.37 -20.80
C ASN A 251 19.48 25.34 -22.34
N HIS A 252 18.64 24.44 -22.88
CA HIS A 252 18.50 24.20 -24.34
C HIS A 252 17.03 23.93 -24.68
N PRO A 253 16.15 24.96 -24.69
CA PRO A 253 14.72 24.78 -24.92
C PRO A 253 14.42 24.16 -26.30
N ASP A 254 15.21 24.49 -27.33
CA ASP A 254 15.00 24.03 -28.72
C ASP A 254 15.10 22.49 -28.85
N LEU A 255 15.84 21.82 -27.96
CA LEU A 255 16.01 20.37 -28.03
C LEU A 255 14.75 19.59 -27.65
N ILE A 256 13.93 20.11 -26.74
CA ILE A 256 12.81 19.35 -26.14
C ILE A 256 11.47 20.05 -26.22
N SER A 257 11.40 21.31 -26.73
CA SER A 257 10.15 22.08 -26.83
C SER A 257 9.06 21.40 -27.68
N TRP A 258 9.43 20.46 -28.56
CA TRP A 258 8.49 19.71 -29.39
C TRP A 258 7.67 18.66 -28.59
N PHE A 259 8.12 18.18 -27.46
CA PHE A 259 7.41 17.22 -26.61
C PHE A 259 7.26 17.65 -25.14
N TYR A 260 8.05 18.64 -24.68
CA TYR A 260 8.05 19.05 -23.29
C TYR A 260 7.48 20.46 -23.13
N ARG A 261 6.51 20.61 -22.20
CA ARG A 261 5.89 21.88 -21.82
C ARG A 261 6.03 22.08 -20.32
N PRO A 262 6.68 23.14 -19.82
CA PRO A 262 6.89 23.37 -18.39
C PRO A 262 5.59 23.40 -17.57
N ASP A 263 4.49 23.90 -18.14
CA ASP A 263 3.21 24.09 -17.45
C ASP A 263 2.36 22.82 -17.37
N TYR A 264 2.85 21.68 -17.89
CA TYR A 264 2.06 20.46 -17.94
C TYR A 264 2.03 19.70 -16.60
N GLY A 265 2.92 20.02 -15.65
CA GLY A 265 2.93 19.58 -14.25
C GLY A 265 2.53 18.13 -14.00
N ALA A 266 1.38 17.96 -13.36
CA ALA A 266 0.81 16.65 -13.01
C ALA A 266 0.58 15.72 -14.22
N GLY A 267 0.41 16.26 -15.44
CA GLY A 267 0.21 15.47 -16.66
C GLY A 267 1.38 14.54 -16.97
N TYR A 268 2.63 14.94 -16.65
CA TYR A 268 3.79 14.07 -16.87
C TYR A 268 3.81 12.82 -15.99
N ILE A 269 3.16 12.87 -14.84
CA ILE A 269 2.97 11.67 -14.00
C ILE A 269 2.10 10.66 -14.75
N LEU A 270 1.03 11.13 -15.39
CA LEU A 270 0.14 10.28 -16.20
C LEU A 270 0.86 9.73 -17.44
N VAL A 271 1.60 10.59 -18.17
CA VAL A 271 2.43 10.16 -19.32
C VAL A 271 3.40 9.06 -18.91
N SER A 272 4.11 9.24 -17.78
CA SER A 272 5.05 8.23 -17.25
C SER A 272 4.37 6.90 -16.99
N ASN A 273 3.15 6.92 -16.43
CA ASN A 273 2.37 5.71 -16.17
C ASN A 273 1.88 5.05 -17.46
N VAL A 274 1.38 5.84 -18.43
CA VAL A 274 0.97 5.31 -19.76
C VAL A 274 2.13 4.55 -20.39
N ILE A 275 3.32 5.16 -20.44
CA ILE A 275 4.51 4.54 -21.04
C ILE A 275 4.89 3.26 -20.28
N ALA A 276 4.93 3.31 -18.95
CA ALA A 276 5.30 2.16 -18.13
C ALA A 276 4.31 0.99 -18.30
N SER A 277 2.99 1.26 -18.24
CA SER A 277 1.96 0.22 -18.41
C SER A 277 1.92 -0.31 -19.85
N PHE A 278 2.21 0.52 -20.85
CA PHE A 278 2.32 0.08 -22.24
C PHE A 278 3.51 -0.86 -22.45
N VAL A 279 4.70 -0.49 -21.95
CA VAL A 279 5.90 -1.34 -22.03
C VAL A 279 5.65 -2.66 -21.28
N LEU A 280 4.99 -2.60 -20.12
CA LEU A 280 4.62 -3.80 -19.38
C LEU A 280 3.73 -4.73 -20.20
N LEU A 281 2.70 -4.19 -20.87
CA LEU A 281 1.80 -4.99 -21.70
C LEU A 281 2.56 -5.64 -22.87
N LEU A 282 3.50 -4.92 -23.50
CA LEU A 282 4.37 -5.49 -24.54
C LEU A 282 5.19 -6.68 -24.02
N LEU A 283 5.71 -6.60 -22.80
CA LEU A 283 6.47 -7.69 -22.19
C LEU A 283 5.60 -8.87 -21.74
N LEU A 284 4.30 -8.64 -21.54
CA LEU A 284 3.30 -9.69 -21.28
C LEU A 284 2.75 -10.36 -22.55
N THR A 285 3.13 -9.88 -23.73
CA THR A 285 2.72 -10.44 -25.04
C THR A 285 2.86 -11.97 -25.13
N PRO A 286 3.93 -12.61 -24.62
CA PRO A 286 4.04 -14.08 -24.68
C PRO A 286 2.96 -14.80 -23.87
N GLU A 287 2.48 -14.24 -22.77
CA GLU A 287 1.40 -14.78 -21.95
C GLU A 287 0.03 -14.62 -22.62
N ILE A 288 -0.09 -13.64 -23.52
CA ILE A 288 -1.33 -13.34 -24.23
C ILE A 288 -1.44 -14.18 -25.50
N PHE A 289 -0.38 -14.29 -26.31
CA PHE A 289 -0.46 -14.86 -27.64
C PHE A 289 0.01 -16.32 -27.74
N ARG A 290 0.76 -16.86 -26.75
CA ARG A 290 1.25 -18.26 -26.78
C ARG A 290 0.24 -19.26 -26.21
N ILE A 291 -1.05 -19.01 -26.37
CA ILE A 291 -2.14 -19.86 -25.92
C ILE A 291 -3.03 -20.25 -27.10
N ARG A 292 -3.74 -21.35 -26.94
CA ARG A 292 -4.80 -21.71 -27.90
C ARG A 292 -6.03 -20.89 -27.54
N TRP A 293 -6.40 -19.96 -28.41
CA TRP A 293 -7.59 -19.14 -28.23
C TRP A 293 -8.84 -19.96 -28.51
N HIS A 294 -9.64 -20.18 -27.48
CA HIS A 294 -10.95 -20.80 -27.55
C HIS A 294 -11.90 -20.09 -26.61
N PHE A 295 -13.01 -19.63 -27.12
CA PHE A 295 -14.02 -18.91 -26.34
C PHE A 295 -15.22 -19.81 -26.06
N ASP A 296 -15.58 -19.99 -24.80
CA ASP A 296 -16.76 -20.74 -24.37
C ASP A 296 -17.73 -19.82 -23.59
N TRP A 297 -18.89 -19.56 -24.22
CA TRP A 297 -19.91 -18.69 -23.61
C TRP A 297 -20.55 -19.29 -22.36
N ARG A 298 -20.73 -20.62 -22.30
CA ARG A 298 -21.31 -21.29 -21.13
C ARG A 298 -20.39 -21.18 -19.93
N LEU A 299 -19.12 -21.44 -20.16
CA LEU A 299 -18.07 -21.30 -19.16
C LEU A 299 -17.96 -19.86 -18.66
N LEU A 300 -18.01 -18.87 -19.57
CA LEU A 300 -17.99 -17.45 -19.17
C LEU A 300 -19.17 -17.12 -18.25
N LYS A 301 -20.38 -17.57 -18.56
CA LYS A 301 -21.56 -17.32 -17.74
C LYS A 301 -21.43 -17.90 -16.33
N GLU A 302 -20.87 -19.10 -16.21
CA GLU A 302 -20.60 -19.71 -14.90
C GLU A 302 -19.55 -18.91 -14.10
N ILE A 303 -18.45 -18.51 -14.76
CA ILE A 303 -17.40 -17.70 -14.14
C ILE A 303 -17.97 -16.35 -13.69
N LEU A 304 -18.75 -15.67 -14.50
CA LEU A 304 -19.37 -14.39 -14.17
C LEU A 304 -20.35 -14.52 -13.00
N HIS A 305 -21.15 -15.57 -12.97
CA HIS A 305 -22.06 -15.83 -11.85
C HIS A 305 -21.32 -15.97 -10.52
N TYR A 306 -20.18 -16.64 -10.55
CA TYR A 306 -19.30 -16.75 -9.37
C TYR A 306 -18.59 -15.44 -9.04
N SER A 307 -18.12 -14.70 -10.05
CA SER A 307 -17.31 -13.50 -9.87
C SER A 307 -18.12 -12.27 -9.47
N PHE A 308 -19.41 -12.22 -9.81
CA PHE A 308 -20.27 -11.04 -9.53
C PHE A 308 -20.40 -10.69 -8.04
N PRO A 309 -20.63 -11.63 -7.10
CA PRO A 309 -20.58 -11.32 -5.67
C PRO A 309 -19.22 -10.81 -5.20
N LEU A 310 -18.13 -11.32 -5.81
CA LEU A 310 -16.77 -10.89 -5.49
C LEU A 310 -16.49 -9.47 -6.00
N LEU A 311 -17.06 -9.10 -7.15
CA LEU A 311 -17.03 -7.72 -7.64
C LEU A 311 -17.67 -6.76 -6.63
N ILE A 312 -18.86 -7.07 -6.13
CA ILE A 312 -19.57 -6.21 -5.15
C ILE A 312 -18.71 -6.04 -3.89
N LEU A 313 -18.15 -7.14 -3.38
CA LEU A 313 -17.25 -7.10 -2.21
C LEU A 313 -16.00 -6.26 -2.47
N GLY A 314 -15.34 -6.49 -3.61
CA GLY A 314 -14.14 -5.75 -4.01
C GLY A 314 -14.41 -4.27 -4.23
N LEU A 315 -15.52 -3.94 -4.91
CA LEU A 315 -15.93 -2.57 -5.17
C LEU A 315 -16.26 -1.83 -3.87
N ALA A 316 -17.05 -2.42 -2.97
CA ALA A 316 -17.34 -1.82 -1.67
C ALA A 316 -16.06 -1.60 -0.86
N GLY A 317 -15.11 -2.55 -0.90
CA GLY A 317 -13.82 -2.43 -0.22
C GLY A 317 -12.95 -1.28 -0.77
N ILE A 318 -12.82 -1.15 -2.08
CA ILE A 318 -12.01 -0.08 -2.69
C ILE A 318 -12.69 1.29 -2.56
N MET A 319 -14.03 1.33 -2.61
CA MET A 319 -14.78 2.56 -2.37
C MET A 319 -14.60 3.07 -0.95
N ASN A 320 -14.53 2.19 0.07
CA ASN A 320 -14.22 2.61 1.44
C ASN A 320 -12.83 3.28 1.58
N GLN A 321 -11.90 3.02 0.65
CA GLN A 321 -10.56 3.63 0.64
C GLN A 321 -10.46 4.90 -0.20
N ASN A 322 -11.30 5.04 -1.23
CA ASN A 322 -11.14 6.08 -2.26
C ASN A 322 -12.30 7.05 -2.36
N LEU A 323 -13.48 6.70 -1.84
CA LEU A 323 -14.69 7.49 -2.08
C LEU A 323 -14.62 8.89 -1.46
N ASP A 324 -13.94 9.03 -0.33
CA ASP A 324 -13.63 10.34 0.27
C ASP A 324 -12.92 11.27 -0.73
N LYS A 325 -11.94 10.74 -1.47
CA LYS A 325 -11.18 11.48 -2.47
C LYS A 325 -11.97 11.75 -3.74
N ILE A 326 -12.81 10.79 -4.15
CA ILE A 326 -13.67 10.91 -5.33
C ILE A 326 -14.79 11.93 -5.11
N LEU A 327 -15.41 11.95 -3.93
CA LEU A 327 -16.49 12.87 -3.61
C LEU A 327 -15.99 14.29 -3.31
N TYR A 328 -14.76 14.43 -2.82
CA TYR A 328 -14.24 15.68 -2.28
C TYR A 328 -14.40 16.89 -3.22
N PRO A 329 -14.07 16.84 -4.52
CA PRO A 329 -14.23 17.97 -5.43
C PRO A 329 -15.65 18.47 -5.59
N TYR A 330 -16.64 17.60 -5.36
CA TYR A 330 -18.06 17.95 -5.51
C TYR A 330 -18.68 18.50 -4.22
N LEU A 331 -17.98 18.44 -3.10
CA LEU A 331 -18.48 18.85 -1.79
C LEU A 331 -18.09 20.29 -1.43
N LEU A 332 -17.19 20.90 -2.19
CA LEU A 332 -16.77 22.30 -2.04
C LEU A 332 -17.18 23.12 -3.26
N SER A 333 -17.52 24.38 -3.01
CA SER A 333 -17.99 25.30 -4.08
C SER A 333 -16.89 25.76 -5.00
N ASP A 334 -15.64 25.86 -4.50
CA ASP A 334 -14.48 26.31 -5.26
C ASP A 334 -13.62 25.08 -5.64
N PRO A 335 -13.51 24.74 -6.94
CA PRO A 335 -12.73 23.59 -7.41
C PRO A 335 -11.22 23.73 -7.10
N GLN A 336 -10.67 24.95 -7.11
CA GLN A 336 -9.25 25.17 -6.81
C GLN A 336 -8.94 24.90 -5.35
N VAL A 337 -9.79 25.38 -4.44
CA VAL A 337 -9.69 25.12 -3.01
C VAL A 337 -9.88 23.62 -2.74
N ALA A 338 -10.79 22.97 -3.44
CA ALA A 338 -11.02 21.53 -3.32
C ALA A 338 -9.77 20.73 -3.74
N ALA A 339 -9.15 21.06 -4.87
CA ALA A 339 -7.93 20.41 -5.33
C ALA A 339 -6.77 20.62 -4.36
N ASP A 340 -6.59 21.85 -3.85
CA ASP A 340 -5.53 22.19 -2.90
C ASP A 340 -5.67 21.39 -1.60
N GLN A 341 -6.87 21.42 -1.01
CA GLN A 341 -7.16 20.67 0.21
C GLN A 341 -7.02 19.15 0.03
N LEU A 342 -7.44 18.62 -1.13
CA LEU A 342 -7.30 17.21 -1.45
C LEU A 342 -5.83 16.81 -1.59
N GLY A 343 -5.00 17.67 -2.16
CA GLY A 343 -3.55 17.48 -2.24
C GLY A 343 -2.90 17.44 -0.86
N ILE A 344 -3.24 18.40 0.00
CA ILE A 344 -2.78 18.42 1.40
C ILE A 344 -3.19 17.14 2.12
N TYR A 345 -4.45 16.72 2.00
CA TYR A 345 -4.94 15.47 2.58
C TYR A 345 -4.18 14.27 2.05
N GLY A 346 -4.09 14.12 0.72
CA GLY A 346 -3.44 13.01 0.06
C GLY A 346 -1.97 12.84 0.43
N ALA A 347 -1.21 13.95 0.53
CA ALA A 347 0.19 13.94 0.95
C ALA A 347 0.34 13.42 2.39
N ASN A 348 -0.52 13.87 3.30
CA ASN A 348 -0.45 13.48 4.70
C ASN A 348 -0.91 12.03 4.95
N VAL A 349 -1.88 11.53 4.16
CA VAL A 349 -2.25 10.11 4.16
C VAL A 349 -1.06 9.22 3.78
N LYS A 350 -0.15 9.69 2.92
CA LYS A 350 1.06 8.92 2.56
C LYS A 350 2.00 8.68 3.74
N ILE A 351 1.98 9.53 4.78
CA ILE A 351 2.73 9.28 6.02
C ILE A 351 2.18 8.05 6.75
N ALA A 352 0.86 7.86 6.74
CA ALA A 352 0.20 6.71 7.39
C ALA A 352 0.30 5.40 6.59
N VAL A 353 0.76 5.43 5.33
CA VAL A 353 0.83 4.24 4.45
C VAL A 353 1.70 3.12 5.05
N VAL A 354 2.62 3.42 5.95
CA VAL A 354 3.43 2.41 6.64
C VAL A 354 2.55 1.36 7.37
N MET A 355 1.44 1.77 7.98
CA MET A 355 0.51 0.84 8.63
C MET A 355 -0.19 -0.06 7.61
N ILE A 356 -0.58 0.50 6.45
CA ILE A 356 -1.14 -0.28 5.35
C ILE A 356 -0.13 -1.33 4.85
N MET A 357 1.14 -0.95 4.69
CA MET A 357 2.20 -1.88 4.28
C MET A 357 2.42 -2.98 5.30
N PHE A 358 2.41 -2.64 6.59
CA PHE A 358 2.52 -3.62 7.67
C PHE A 358 1.33 -4.59 7.66
N THR A 359 0.10 -4.08 7.61
CA THR A 359 -1.13 -4.90 7.53
C THR A 359 -1.07 -5.86 6.32
N GLN A 360 -0.57 -5.40 5.18
CA GLN A 360 -0.42 -6.27 4.00
C GLN A 360 0.68 -7.31 4.17
N ALA A 361 1.82 -6.94 4.75
CA ALA A 361 2.90 -7.89 5.04
C ALA A 361 2.40 -8.99 6.01
N PHE A 362 1.69 -8.58 7.06
CA PHE A 362 1.04 -9.50 7.99
C PHE A 362 0.04 -10.41 7.26
N ARG A 363 -0.78 -9.85 6.38
CA ARG A 363 -1.76 -10.60 5.58
C ARG A 363 -1.10 -11.70 4.73
N TYR A 364 -0.06 -11.38 3.97
CA TYR A 364 0.66 -12.35 3.15
C TYR A 364 1.29 -13.49 3.97
N ALA A 365 1.71 -13.20 5.17
CA ALA A 365 2.27 -14.19 6.08
C ALA A 365 1.19 -15.04 6.77
N TYR A 366 0.06 -14.44 7.10
CA TYR A 366 -0.97 -15.03 7.94
C TYR A 366 -2.01 -15.85 7.14
N GLU A 367 -2.40 -15.42 5.92
CA GLU A 367 -3.40 -16.13 5.11
C GLU A 367 -3.02 -17.59 4.80
N PRO A 368 -1.79 -17.95 4.38
CA PRO A 368 -1.43 -19.35 4.15
C PRO A 368 -1.52 -20.22 5.40
N PHE A 369 -1.19 -19.62 6.56
CA PHE A 369 -1.26 -20.31 7.87
C PHE A 369 -2.70 -20.64 8.27
N ILE A 370 -3.65 -19.73 7.99
CA ILE A 370 -5.07 -19.94 8.30
C ILE A 370 -5.64 -21.14 7.55
N PHE A 371 -5.38 -21.18 6.24
CA PHE A 371 -5.96 -22.17 5.34
C PHE A 371 -5.19 -23.50 5.31
N ALA A 372 -4.01 -23.59 5.97
CA ALA A 372 -3.31 -24.87 6.12
C ALA A 372 -4.17 -25.85 6.91
N LYS A 373 -4.62 -26.93 6.24
CA LYS A 373 -5.43 -28.00 6.82
C LYS A 373 -4.58 -28.85 7.79
N THR A 374 -4.56 -28.49 9.06
CA THR A 374 -4.16 -29.43 10.13
C THR A 374 -5.43 -30.06 10.69
N LYS A 375 -5.61 -31.36 10.48
CA LYS A 375 -6.74 -32.11 11.03
C LYS A 375 -6.63 -32.12 12.57
N GLY A 376 -7.66 -31.63 13.25
CA GLY A 376 -7.90 -31.89 14.69
C GLY A 376 -7.45 -30.82 15.69
N GLU A 377 -6.82 -29.71 15.29
CA GLU A 377 -6.44 -28.64 16.23
C GLU A 377 -7.47 -27.50 16.26
N ASP A 378 -7.86 -27.09 17.48
CA ASP A 378 -8.64 -25.85 17.66
C ASP A 378 -7.71 -24.63 17.49
N LYS A 379 -7.76 -24.00 16.33
CA LYS A 379 -6.91 -22.85 15.98
C LYS A 379 -7.39 -21.52 16.57
N ARG A 380 -8.47 -21.49 17.33
CA ARG A 380 -9.05 -20.24 17.88
C ARG A 380 -8.07 -19.48 18.77
N THR A 381 -7.32 -20.19 19.61
CA THR A 381 -6.28 -19.59 20.46
C THR A 381 -5.17 -18.96 19.63
N THR A 382 -4.78 -19.60 18.54
CA THR A 382 -3.77 -19.06 17.61
C THR A 382 -4.27 -17.80 16.89
N TYR A 383 -5.53 -17.77 16.50
CA TYR A 383 -6.13 -16.56 15.90
C TYR A 383 -6.21 -15.41 16.90
N ALA A 384 -6.55 -15.70 18.16
CA ALA A 384 -6.56 -14.70 19.23
C ALA A 384 -5.16 -14.13 19.50
N MET A 385 -4.13 -15.00 19.55
CA MET A 385 -2.73 -14.56 19.71
C MET A 385 -2.26 -13.72 18.52
N ALA A 386 -2.55 -14.14 17.30
CA ALA A 386 -2.17 -13.41 16.11
C ALA A 386 -2.77 -12.00 16.09
N MET A 387 -4.05 -11.86 16.45
CA MET A 387 -4.71 -10.57 16.62
C MET A 387 -4.02 -9.70 17.67
N LYS A 388 -3.69 -10.27 18.84
CA LYS A 388 -3.02 -9.56 19.92
C LYS A 388 -1.67 -9.00 19.47
N TYR A 389 -0.82 -9.84 18.87
CA TYR A 389 0.49 -9.39 18.38
C TYR A 389 0.40 -8.40 17.22
N PHE A 390 -0.58 -8.58 16.34
CA PHE A 390 -0.86 -7.61 15.28
C PHE A 390 -1.12 -6.23 15.87
N VAL A 391 -2.03 -6.12 16.83
CA VAL A 391 -2.37 -4.83 17.47
C VAL A 391 -1.18 -4.22 18.21
N ILE A 392 -0.40 -5.04 18.93
CA ILE A 392 0.78 -4.58 19.66
C ILE A 392 1.82 -3.95 18.71
N VAL A 393 2.11 -4.63 17.59
CA VAL A 393 3.10 -4.14 16.62
C VAL A 393 2.57 -2.92 15.87
N ASP A 394 1.30 -2.90 15.51
CA ASP A 394 0.67 -1.78 14.82
C ASP A 394 0.64 -0.51 15.69
N LEU A 395 0.39 -0.65 17.00
CA LEU A 395 0.51 0.43 17.98
C LEU A 395 1.97 0.89 18.16
N LEU A 396 2.94 -0.02 18.09
CA LEU A 396 4.35 0.36 18.09
C LEU A 396 4.72 1.19 16.86
N ILE A 397 4.20 0.83 15.69
CA ILE A 397 4.36 1.62 14.46
C ILE A 397 3.71 2.99 14.61
N PHE A 398 2.49 3.03 15.17
CA PHE A 398 1.80 4.29 15.47
C PHE A 398 2.68 5.21 16.35
N LEU A 399 3.18 4.72 17.47
CA LEU A 399 4.05 5.50 18.35
C LEU A 399 5.35 5.90 17.64
N GLY A 400 5.96 5.00 16.87
CA GLY A 400 7.16 5.28 16.11
C GLY A 400 6.97 6.44 15.13
N VAL A 401 5.90 6.42 14.34
CA VAL A 401 5.59 7.52 13.41
C VAL A 401 5.28 8.81 14.15
N MET A 402 4.43 8.76 15.18
CA MET A 402 3.98 9.95 15.88
C MET A 402 5.10 10.62 16.71
N PHE A 403 5.99 9.85 17.33
CA PHE A 403 7.09 10.39 18.12
C PHE A 403 8.19 11.02 17.26
N TYR A 404 8.40 10.50 16.06
CA TYR A 404 9.37 11.02 15.12
C TYR A 404 8.76 11.85 13.99
N LEU A 405 7.50 12.28 14.14
CA LEU A 405 6.80 13.07 13.13
C LEU A 405 7.54 14.38 12.80
N ASP A 406 8.29 14.95 13.73
CA ASP A 406 9.13 16.14 13.50
C ASP A 406 10.21 15.93 12.43
N ILE A 407 10.65 14.68 12.25
CA ILE A 407 11.59 14.28 11.19
C ILE A 407 10.79 13.78 9.98
N ILE A 408 9.80 12.91 10.23
CA ILE A 408 9.02 12.23 9.20
C ILE A 408 8.25 13.22 8.33
N ARG A 409 7.80 14.36 8.87
CA ARG A 409 7.10 15.39 8.09
C ARG A 409 7.90 15.88 6.88
N TYR A 410 9.23 15.88 6.92
CA TYR A 410 10.08 16.27 5.78
C TYR A 410 10.08 15.25 4.63
N PHE A 411 9.36 14.16 4.77
CA PHE A 411 9.02 13.27 3.66
C PHE A 411 8.08 13.94 2.63
N ILE A 412 7.35 14.98 3.06
CA ILE A 412 6.53 15.83 2.21
C ILE A 412 7.03 17.29 2.31
N ASP A 413 6.73 18.08 1.30
CA ASP A 413 7.12 19.49 1.29
C ASP A 413 6.42 20.28 2.42
N PRO A 414 7.05 21.32 3.00
CA PRO A 414 6.46 22.17 4.06
C PRO A 414 5.09 22.78 3.72
N ARG A 415 4.78 23.02 2.44
CA ARG A 415 3.45 23.50 1.99
C ARG A 415 2.30 22.59 2.42
N TYR A 416 2.57 21.31 2.67
CA TYR A 416 1.58 20.31 3.06
C TYR A 416 1.49 20.09 4.58
N PHE A 417 2.33 20.75 5.40
CA PHE A 417 2.40 20.51 6.86
C PHE A 417 1.12 20.87 7.60
N VAL A 418 0.30 21.77 7.05
CA VAL A 418 -1.01 22.13 7.63
C VAL A 418 -1.92 20.89 7.75
N GLY A 419 -1.70 19.86 6.95
CA GLY A 419 -2.43 18.58 6.98
C GLY A 419 -1.92 17.56 8.00
N LEU A 420 -0.80 17.77 8.69
CA LEU A 420 -0.23 16.79 9.63
C LEU A 420 -1.19 16.33 10.73
N ARG A 421 -2.17 17.17 11.06
CA ARG A 421 -3.23 16.86 12.05
C ARG A 421 -4.11 15.66 11.66
N VAL A 422 -4.16 15.26 10.39
CA VAL A 422 -4.93 14.08 9.96
C VAL A 422 -4.16 12.77 10.19
N VAL A 423 -2.82 12.82 10.29
CA VAL A 423 -1.96 11.63 10.38
C VAL A 423 -2.35 10.70 11.53
N PRO A 424 -2.48 11.16 12.80
CA PRO A 424 -2.85 10.28 13.91
C PRO A 424 -4.24 9.65 13.71
N ILE A 425 -5.18 10.38 13.13
CA ILE A 425 -6.55 9.91 12.89
C ILE A 425 -6.55 8.79 11.84
N ILE A 426 -5.84 9.01 10.73
CA ILE A 426 -5.72 8.01 9.66
C ILE A 426 -4.96 6.77 10.15
N MET A 427 -3.90 6.93 10.93
CA MET A 427 -3.18 5.78 11.48
C MET A 427 -4.07 4.92 12.39
N LEU A 428 -4.91 5.54 13.24
CA LEU A 428 -5.89 4.79 14.03
C LEU A 428 -6.98 4.15 13.16
N ALA A 429 -7.40 4.80 12.08
CA ALA A 429 -8.32 4.21 11.11
C ALA A 429 -7.72 2.96 10.46
N GLU A 430 -6.44 3.00 10.08
CA GLU A 430 -5.73 1.85 9.51
C GLU A 430 -5.52 0.72 10.53
N LEU A 431 -5.29 1.02 11.80
CA LEU A 431 -5.30 0.02 12.87
C LEU A 431 -6.64 -0.74 12.91
N PHE A 432 -7.76 -0.02 12.89
CA PHE A 432 -9.09 -0.64 12.89
C PHE A 432 -9.36 -1.42 11.59
N SER A 433 -8.90 -0.92 10.45
CA SER A 433 -8.92 -1.63 9.17
C SER A 433 -8.16 -2.96 9.25
N GLY A 434 -6.97 -2.96 9.84
CA GLY A 434 -6.17 -4.16 10.07
C GLY A 434 -6.82 -5.16 11.03
N ILE A 435 -7.44 -4.67 12.12
CA ILE A 435 -8.21 -5.51 13.04
C ILE A 435 -9.45 -6.10 12.32
N PHE A 436 -10.17 -5.29 11.55
CA PHE A 436 -11.29 -5.76 10.73
C PHE A 436 -10.87 -6.87 9.76
N PHE A 437 -9.70 -6.70 9.11
CA PHE A 437 -9.13 -7.74 8.27
C PHE A 437 -8.89 -9.05 9.05
N ASN A 438 -8.29 -8.99 10.25
CA ASN A 438 -8.11 -10.17 11.10
C ASN A 438 -9.44 -10.81 11.50
N LEU A 439 -10.45 -10.00 11.83
CA LEU A 439 -11.79 -10.50 12.13
C LEU A 439 -12.47 -11.13 10.91
N SER A 440 -12.06 -10.81 9.68
CA SER A 440 -12.63 -11.39 8.45
C SER A 440 -12.53 -12.92 8.36
N LEU A 441 -11.69 -13.53 9.20
CA LEU A 441 -11.50 -14.97 9.25
C LEU A 441 -12.78 -15.74 9.56
N TRP A 442 -13.58 -15.27 10.50
CA TRP A 442 -14.74 -16.03 10.94
C TRP A 442 -15.72 -16.27 9.78
N TYR A 443 -16.03 -15.26 8.96
CA TYR A 443 -16.95 -15.44 7.85
C TYR A 443 -16.33 -16.16 6.63
N LYS A 444 -14.99 -16.13 6.49
CA LYS A 444 -14.27 -16.93 5.50
C LYS A 444 -14.24 -18.42 5.88
N LEU A 445 -14.02 -18.73 7.16
CA LEU A 445 -13.96 -20.11 7.67
C LEU A 445 -15.33 -20.76 7.78
N THR A 446 -16.39 -19.97 7.92
CA THR A 446 -17.78 -20.48 8.04
C THR A 446 -18.57 -20.39 6.74
N ASP A 447 -17.90 -20.07 5.61
CA ASP A 447 -18.52 -19.87 4.27
C ASP A 447 -19.64 -18.80 4.25
N ARG A 448 -19.55 -17.83 5.16
CA ARG A 448 -20.51 -16.73 5.30
C ARG A 448 -19.95 -15.40 4.79
N THR A 449 -19.29 -15.42 3.65
CA THR A 449 -18.61 -14.25 3.05
C THR A 449 -19.54 -13.06 2.77
N GLN A 450 -20.84 -13.27 2.72
CA GLN A 450 -21.86 -12.22 2.60
C GLN A 450 -21.75 -11.15 3.71
N TRP A 451 -21.33 -11.53 4.92
CA TRP A 451 -21.13 -10.56 6.00
C TRP A 451 -20.02 -9.54 5.69
N GLY A 452 -19.00 -9.95 4.96
CA GLY A 452 -17.98 -9.02 4.47
C GLY A 452 -18.56 -7.94 3.55
N VAL A 453 -19.54 -8.30 2.70
CA VAL A 453 -20.26 -7.35 1.85
C VAL A 453 -21.10 -6.39 2.71
N TYR A 454 -21.88 -6.91 3.66
CA TYR A 454 -22.75 -6.07 4.51
C TYR A 454 -21.92 -5.07 5.32
N PHE A 455 -20.82 -5.49 5.95
CA PHE A 455 -19.96 -4.57 6.69
C PHE A 455 -19.32 -3.51 5.78
N SER A 456 -18.86 -3.89 4.59
CA SER A 456 -18.29 -2.93 3.64
C SER A 456 -19.32 -1.92 3.13
N LEU A 457 -20.57 -2.33 2.91
CA LEU A 457 -21.66 -1.43 2.52
C LEU A 457 -22.04 -0.47 3.67
N ILE A 458 -22.06 -0.95 4.91
CA ILE A 458 -22.29 -0.08 6.08
C ILE A 458 -21.15 0.96 6.17
N GLY A 459 -19.90 0.53 6.00
CA GLY A 459 -18.74 1.44 5.95
C GLY A 459 -18.89 2.50 4.87
N LEU A 460 -19.33 2.09 3.67
CA LEU A 460 -19.57 2.99 2.55
C LEU A 460 -20.61 4.06 2.88
N VAL A 461 -21.73 3.66 3.47
CA VAL A 461 -22.78 4.60 3.90
C VAL A 461 -22.23 5.61 4.92
N ILE A 462 -21.41 5.16 5.88
CA ILE A 462 -20.79 6.05 6.87
C ILE A 462 -19.86 7.06 6.20
N ILE A 463 -19.02 6.62 5.26
CA ILE A 463 -18.11 7.52 4.53
C ILE A 463 -18.91 8.57 3.75
N VAL A 464 -19.93 8.14 3.00
CA VAL A 464 -20.78 9.08 2.22
C VAL A 464 -21.46 10.07 3.16
N ALA A 465 -22.14 9.58 4.18
CA ALA A 465 -22.93 10.43 5.09
C ALA A 465 -22.03 11.47 5.79
N LEU A 466 -20.92 11.04 6.38
CA LEU A 466 -20.03 11.96 7.10
C LEU A 466 -19.37 12.96 6.15
N ASN A 467 -18.91 12.53 4.97
CA ASN A 467 -18.29 13.46 4.02
C ASN A 467 -19.31 14.48 3.48
N VAL A 468 -20.48 14.06 3.04
CA VAL A 468 -21.51 14.96 2.51
C VAL A 468 -21.98 15.98 3.56
N LEU A 469 -22.14 15.54 4.81
CA LEU A 469 -22.64 16.43 5.88
C LEU A 469 -21.58 17.38 6.43
N PHE A 470 -20.32 16.96 6.50
CA PHE A 470 -19.32 17.68 7.29
C PHE A 470 -18.13 18.24 6.47
N VAL A 471 -17.82 17.73 5.26
CA VAL A 471 -16.76 18.32 4.41
C VAL A 471 -17.02 19.78 4.09
N PRO A 472 -18.26 20.22 3.75
CA PRO A 472 -18.52 21.63 3.49
C PRO A 472 -18.21 22.57 4.67
N LYS A 473 -18.22 22.04 5.90
CA LYS A 473 -17.99 22.83 7.13
C LYS A 473 -16.55 22.74 7.64
N PHE A 474 -15.94 21.55 7.58
CA PHE A 474 -14.66 21.26 8.23
C PHE A 474 -13.54 20.89 7.27
N GLY A 475 -13.84 20.77 5.96
CA GLY A 475 -12.86 20.43 4.93
C GLY A 475 -12.30 19.01 5.08
N TYR A 476 -11.06 18.82 4.63
CA TYR A 476 -10.41 17.51 4.53
C TYR A 476 -10.21 16.74 5.85
N ILE A 477 -10.27 17.40 7.00
CA ILE A 477 -10.18 16.69 8.29
C ILE A 477 -11.37 15.74 8.50
N THR A 478 -12.52 16.07 7.89
CA THR A 478 -13.69 15.19 7.89
C THR A 478 -13.41 13.86 7.22
N CYS A 479 -12.65 13.84 6.12
CA CYS A 479 -12.29 12.59 5.44
C CYS A 479 -11.54 11.63 6.37
N ALA A 480 -10.63 12.17 7.19
CA ALA A 480 -9.90 11.36 8.17
C ALA A 480 -10.83 10.79 9.26
N TRP A 481 -11.74 11.59 9.80
CA TRP A 481 -12.71 11.12 10.79
C TRP A 481 -13.76 10.18 10.18
N ALA A 482 -14.14 10.38 8.93
CA ALA A 482 -15.05 9.48 8.23
C ALA A 482 -14.41 8.09 8.02
N ALA A 483 -13.13 8.04 7.64
CA ALA A 483 -12.37 6.80 7.54
C ALA A 483 -12.24 6.10 8.90
N PHE A 484 -11.93 6.86 9.96
CA PHE A 484 -11.87 6.34 11.34
C PHE A 484 -13.20 5.72 11.77
N ALA A 485 -14.31 6.45 11.62
CA ALA A 485 -15.64 5.97 11.99
C ALA A 485 -16.05 4.75 11.16
N CYS A 486 -15.78 4.75 9.85
CA CYS A 486 -16.04 3.63 8.96
C CYS A 486 -15.36 2.36 9.46
N TYR A 487 -14.05 2.37 9.59
CA TYR A 487 -13.32 1.15 9.98
C TYR A 487 -13.57 0.75 11.43
N PHE A 488 -13.78 1.71 12.33
CA PHE A 488 -14.18 1.40 13.71
C PHE A 488 -15.52 0.66 13.75
N VAL A 489 -16.54 1.14 13.05
CA VAL A 489 -17.87 0.51 13.02
C VAL A 489 -17.81 -0.85 12.32
N MET A 490 -17.10 -0.97 11.20
CA MET A 490 -16.91 -2.25 10.50
C MET A 490 -16.22 -3.28 11.40
N MET A 491 -15.17 -2.88 12.09
CA MET A 491 -14.44 -3.72 13.06
C MET A 491 -15.38 -4.17 14.19
N PHE A 492 -16.08 -3.23 14.81
CA PHE A 492 -16.94 -3.51 15.95
C PHE A 492 -18.11 -4.44 15.58
N LEU A 493 -18.78 -4.18 14.46
CA LEU A 493 -19.86 -5.04 13.96
C LEU A 493 -19.36 -6.43 13.57
N SER A 494 -18.18 -6.52 12.93
CA SER A 494 -17.58 -7.81 12.59
C SER A 494 -17.21 -8.63 13.83
N TRP A 495 -16.74 -7.96 14.88
CA TRP A 495 -16.48 -8.61 16.16
C TRP A 495 -17.78 -9.12 16.82
N LEU A 496 -18.81 -8.27 16.95
CA LEU A 496 -20.11 -8.63 17.54
C LEU A 496 -20.76 -9.83 16.84
N VAL A 497 -20.85 -9.77 15.52
CA VAL A 497 -21.48 -10.83 14.73
C VAL A 497 -20.62 -12.09 14.75
N GLY A 498 -19.29 -11.93 14.70
CA GLY A 498 -18.34 -13.03 14.75
C GLY A 498 -18.43 -13.85 16.03
N GLN A 499 -18.66 -13.21 17.19
CA GLN A 499 -18.85 -13.92 18.47
C GLN A 499 -20.07 -14.86 18.46
N LYS A 500 -21.10 -14.53 17.65
CA LYS A 500 -22.29 -15.37 17.52
C LYS A 500 -22.06 -16.61 16.64
N TYR A 501 -21.29 -16.48 15.55
CA TYR A 501 -21.15 -17.56 14.56
C TYR A 501 -19.86 -18.38 14.71
N TYR A 502 -18.79 -17.77 15.19
CA TYR A 502 -17.49 -18.41 15.40
C TYR A 502 -16.79 -17.75 16.59
N PRO A 503 -17.19 -18.08 17.83
CA PRO A 503 -16.67 -17.41 19.02
C PRO A 503 -15.16 -17.65 19.18
N ILE A 504 -14.40 -16.56 19.18
CA ILE A 504 -12.97 -16.54 19.47
C ILE A 504 -12.78 -15.69 20.73
N HIS A 505 -12.14 -16.25 21.74
CA HIS A 505 -11.82 -15.54 22.98
C HIS A 505 -10.57 -14.68 22.78
N TYR A 506 -10.77 -13.45 22.26
CA TYR A 506 -9.71 -12.46 22.14
C TYR A 506 -9.33 -11.95 23.53
N ASP A 507 -8.02 -11.77 23.78
CA ASP A 507 -7.51 -11.14 25.00
C ASP A 507 -7.72 -9.62 24.97
N LEU A 508 -8.99 -9.22 25.06
CA LEU A 508 -9.38 -7.80 25.00
C LEU A 508 -8.78 -6.99 26.16
N LYS A 509 -8.52 -7.64 27.32
CA LYS A 509 -7.89 -6.96 28.46
C LYS A 509 -6.46 -6.55 28.14
N SER A 510 -5.68 -7.44 27.54
CA SER A 510 -4.31 -7.15 27.15
C SER A 510 -4.28 -6.14 25.98
N ILE A 511 -5.08 -6.35 24.95
CA ILE A 511 -5.21 -5.42 23.81
C ILE A 511 -5.59 -4.02 24.32
N GLY A 512 -6.58 -3.91 25.20
CA GLY A 512 -7.00 -2.63 25.79
C GLY A 512 -5.90 -1.95 26.60
N LYS A 513 -5.08 -2.72 27.36
CA LYS A 513 -3.93 -2.17 28.09
C LYS A 513 -2.89 -1.58 27.15
N TYR A 514 -2.55 -2.28 26.04
CA TYR A 514 -1.60 -1.77 25.05
C TYR A 514 -2.13 -0.54 24.33
N LEU A 515 -3.42 -0.53 23.96
CA LEU A 515 -4.05 0.63 23.36
C LEU A 515 -4.05 1.83 24.32
N LEU A 516 -4.45 1.63 25.57
CA LEU A 516 -4.45 2.68 26.60
C LEU A 516 -3.03 3.20 26.84
N LEU A 517 -2.05 2.29 26.99
CA LEU A 517 -0.64 2.66 27.15
C LEU A 517 -0.14 3.51 25.98
N ALA A 518 -0.41 3.09 24.73
CA ALA A 518 0.00 3.83 23.55
C ALA A 518 -0.64 5.22 23.50
N LEU A 519 -1.95 5.33 23.77
CA LEU A 519 -2.65 6.62 23.78
C LEU A 519 -2.18 7.54 24.91
N VAL A 520 -1.91 7.00 26.11
CA VAL A 520 -1.36 7.77 27.23
C VAL A 520 0.05 8.28 26.90
N LEU A 521 0.92 7.41 26.38
CA LEU A 521 2.29 7.83 26.01
C LEU A 521 2.26 8.87 24.88
N TYR A 522 1.37 8.71 23.89
CA TYR A 522 1.16 9.71 22.86
C TYR A 522 0.63 11.04 23.44
N GLY A 523 -0.36 10.97 24.32
CA GLY A 523 -0.91 12.14 25.02
C GLY A 523 0.17 12.90 25.81
N ILE A 524 1.01 12.19 26.55
CA ILE A 524 2.16 12.79 27.29
C ILE A 524 3.13 13.44 26.29
N ALA A 525 3.47 12.77 25.18
CA ALA A 525 4.39 13.28 24.18
C ALA A 525 3.92 14.57 23.50
N VAL A 526 2.60 14.76 23.38
CA VAL A 526 1.98 15.96 22.79
C VAL A 526 1.78 17.06 23.84
N SER A 527 1.47 16.70 25.09
CA SER A 527 1.17 17.67 26.15
C SER A 527 2.41 18.36 26.72
N VAL A 528 3.61 17.77 26.60
CA VAL A 528 4.84 18.36 27.13
C VAL A 528 5.49 19.27 26.09
N PRO A 529 5.46 20.61 26.26
CA PRO A 529 5.99 21.56 25.28
C PRO A 529 7.52 21.66 25.43
N ILE A 530 8.27 20.84 24.70
CA ILE A 530 9.73 20.90 24.61
C ILE A 530 10.11 21.64 23.34
N GLU A 531 10.66 22.84 23.42
CA GLU A 531 11.03 23.65 22.25
C GLU A 531 12.23 23.07 21.51
N ASN A 532 13.24 22.62 22.23
CA ASN A 532 14.43 22.04 21.62
C ASN A 532 14.13 20.68 20.98
N MET A 533 14.34 20.58 19.67
CA MET A 533 14.04 19.39 18.87
C MET A 533 14.78 18.14 19.38
N LEU A 534 16.06 18.26 19.74
CA LEU A 534 16.85 17.10 20.19
C LEU A 534 16.35 16.58 21.54
N LEU A 535 16.05 17.49 22.49
CA LEU A 535 15.48 17.11 23.79
C LEU A 535 14.10 16.49 23.63
N ARG A 536 13.26 17.04 22.74
CA ARG A 536 11.94 16.51 22.42
C ARG A 536 12.03 15.09 21.84
N LEU A 537 12.92 14.85 20.89
CA LEU A 537 13.16 13.53 20.33
C LEU A 537 13.70 12.55 21.37
N GLY A 538 14.66 12.98 22.20
CA GLY A 538 15.18 12.19 23.32
C GLY A 538 14.07 11.78 24.30
N PHE A 539 13.22 12.74 24.71
CA PHE A 539 12.07 12.46 25.58
C PHE A 539 11.10 11.45 24.96
N ARG A 540 10.71 11.65 23.69
CA ARG A 540 9.81 10.73 22.98
C ARG A 540 10.44 9.35 22.79
N THR A 541 11.75 9.28 22.59
CA THR A 541 12.48 8.00 22.55
C THR A 541 12.38 7.26 23.88
N ILE A 542 12.51 7.95 25.01
CA ILE A 542 12.31 7.35 26.34
C ILE A 542 10.89 6.77 26.47
N LEU A 543 9.87 7.51 26.03
CA LEU A 543 8.49 7.03 26.05
C LEU A 543 8.32 5.77 25.16
N LEU A 544 8.97 5.73 24.01
CA LEU A 544 8.97 4.54 23.14
C LEU A 544 9.62 3.34 23.84
N PHE A 545 10.74 3.56 24.53
CA PHE A 545 11.38 2.51 25.33
C PHE A 545 10.49 2.00 26.45
N ILE A 546 9.66 2.84 27.08
CA ILE A 546 8.68 2.41 28.09
C ILE A 546 7.70 1.41 27.47
N TYR A 547 7.18 1.69 26.27
CA TYR A 547 6.32 0.76 25.54
C TYR A 547 7.03 -0.57 25.22
N LEU A 548 8.27 -0.49 24.72
CA LEU A 548 9.08 -1.66 24.40
C LEU A 548 9.41 -2.52 25.63
N ILE A 549 9.77 -1.88 26.75
CA ILE A 549 10.05 -2.59 28.00
C ILE A 549 8.78 -3.29 28.51
N TYR A 550 7.62 -2.61 28.42
CA TYR A 550 6.34 -3.23 28.80
C TYR A 550 6.05 -4.46 27.93
N LEU A 551 6.25 -4.36 26.61
CA LEU A 551 6.08 -5.45 25.66
C LEU A 551 7.01 -6.64 25.98
N ILE A 552 8.31 -6.35 26.20
CA ILE A 552 9.32 -7.38 26.50
C ILE A 552 9.00 -8.13 27.81
N ARG A 553 8.53 -7.41 28.83
CA ARG A 553 8.24 -8.01 30.13
C ARG A 553 6.97 -8.85 30.17
N HIS A 554 5.95 -8.52 29.36
CA HIS A 554 4.63 -9.14 29.48
C HIS A 554 4.32 -10.13 28.35
N ASP A 555 4.78 -9.89 27.13
CA ASP A 555 4.32 -10.65 25.96
C ASP A 555 5.43 -11.20 25.05
N LEU A 556 6.70 -10.78 25.22
CA LEU A 556 7.83 -11.39 24.54
C LEU A 556 8.61 -12.28 25.51
N PRO A 557 8.40 -13.60 25.49
CA PRO A 557 9.23 -14.50 26.29
C PRO A 557 10.64 -14.53 25.69
N LEU A 558 11.55 -13.73 26.26
CA LEU A 558 12.97 -13.66 25.86
C LEU A 558 13.64 -15.04 25.81
N ASN A 559 13.14 -15.98 26.58
CA ASN A 559 13.61 -17.37 26.63
C ASN A 559 13.31 -18.17 25.35
N GLN A 560 12.43 -17.70 24.48
CA GLN A 560 12.06 -18.37 23.22
C GLN A 560 12.80 -17.82 21.99
N ILE A 561 13.56 -16.73 22.12
CA ILE A 561 14.36 -16.19 21.03
C ILE A 561 15.72 -16.91 21.00
N PRO A 562 16.00 -17.78 19.98
CA PRO A 562 17.20 -18.64 19.97
C PRO A 562 18.52 -17.89 20.10
N TYR A 563 18.57 -16.64 19.62
CA TYR A 563 19.77 -15.80 19.69
C TYR A 563 20.01 -15.21 21.08
N LEU A 564 18.96 -14.78 21.78
CA LEU A 564 19.06 -14.24 23.13
C LEU A 564 19.33 -15.33 24.16
N ASN A 565 18.79 -16.54 23.97
CA ASN A 565 19.09 -17.70 24.82
C ASN A 565 20.58 -18.06 24.76
N LYS A 566 21.24 -17.94 23.59
CA LYS A 566 22.68 -18.12 23.47
C LYS A 566 23.51 -17.03 24.17
N LEU A 567 23.02 -15.81 24.21
CA LEU A 567 23.68 -14.69 24.90
C LEU A 567 23.47 -14.75 26.43
N ILE A 568 22.29 -15.14 26.88
CA ILE A 568 21.94 -15.28 28.30
C ILE A 568 22.64 -16.50 28.91
N SER A 569 22.67 -17.62 28.18
CA SER A 569 23.38 -18.84 28.62
C SER A 569 24.91 -18.68 28.65
N LYS A 570 25.49 -17.76 27.86
CA LYS A 570 26.91 -17.39 27.92
C LYS A 570 27.25 -16.49 29.12
N LYS A 571 26.27 -15.84 29.74
CA LYS A 571 26.48 -15.00 30.93
C LYS A 571 26.28 -15.78 32.25
N GLN A 572 25.78 -16.99 32.18
CA GLN A 572 25.59 -17.87 33.35
C GLN A 572 26.67 -18.99 33.47
N LYS A 573 27.62 -19.01 32.54
CA LYS A 573 28.89 -19.73 32.65
C LYS A 573 30.03 -18.72 32.85
#